data_e1d176e16af0b9bd94605cfdd1246f84
#
_entry.id   e1d176e16af0b9bd94605cfdd1246f84
#
_cell.length_a   1.000
_cell.length_b   1.000
_cell.length_c   1.000
_cell.angle_alpha   90.00
_cell.angle_beta   90.00
_cell.angle_gamma   90.00
#
_symmetry.space_group_name_H-M   'P 1'
#
loop_
_entity.id
_entity.type
_entity.pdbx_description
1 polymer ?
#
loop_
_entity_poly.entity_id
_entity_poly.type
_entity_poly.pdbx_seq_one_letter_code
_entity_poly.pdbx_strand_id
1 'polypeptide(L)'
;FKSDYKYKKAEFKDDDSKYAKLIKSIEANGIGVNKIIETPKAIGLELTQFTHPNLDIVEEIIRSASYEAGVSKTVKKNLRVANLQGVSEYNKEFENNSLLIYERKSKRSFNTKTNFTFRPYLASREDFFKGALLLENNSELIIKDNFFFSTNLKYSIADNFEDLTLPPVNTYPAQVRSDVKDYLRSFGDGIFIGRAQFDYHITPKKNHHLMVSAGILEEMFSGVGFEYLYFKQDSNYAFGFEIFDVTKRDYEMRFGTLDYKNVTGSANFYYRNYDIIPFDAKVSYGEY
;
A
#
# COMPACT_ATOMS: atom_id res chain seq x y z
N PHE A 1 16.71 17.21 -11.69
CA PHE A 1 15.69 18.04 -11.03
C PHE A 1 16.24 18.52 -9.71
N LYS A 2 16.72 19.78 -9.62
CA LYS A 2 16.78 20.43 -8.31
C LYS A 2 15.31 20.64 -7.93
N SER A 3 14.77 19.79 -7.05
CA SER A 3 13.44 20.01 -6.55
C SER A 3 13.49 21.29 -5.73
N ASP A 4 12.55 22.20 -5.95
CA ASP A 4 12.35 23.41 -5.14
C ASP A 4 11.77 23.04 -3.77
N TYR A 5 12.31 21.97 -3.18
CA TYR A 5 11.88 21.51 -1.87
C TYR A 5 12.21 22.59 -0.83
N LYS A 6 11.18 23.06 -0.13
CA LYS A 6 11.33 24.00 0.99
C LYS A 6 11.16 23.24 2.30
N TYR A 7 12.24 23.19 3.07
CA TYR A 7 12.22 22.63 4.41
C TYR A 7 11.19 23.35 5.29
N LYS A 8 10.34 22.58 5.96
CA LYS A 8 9.30 23.07 6.88
C LYS A 8 9.85 23.08 8.30
N LYS A 9 9.92 24.25 8.91
CA LYS A 9 10.26 24.38 10.32
C LYS A 9 9.12 23.84 11.20
N ALA A 10 9.46 23.08 12.23
CA ALA A 10 8.50 22.60 13.21
C ALA A 10 8.30 23.61 14.35
N GLU A 11 7.12 23.57 14.94
CA GLU A 11 6.84 24.32 16.16
C GLU A 11 7.31 23.54 17.39
N PHE A 12 8.07 24.18 18.25
CA PHE A 12 8.58 23.57 19.47
C PHE A 12 7.90 24.19 20.70
N LYS A 13 7.76 23.36 21.73
CA LYS A 13 7.43 23.82 23.07
C LYS A 13 8.72 24.10 23.84
N ASP A 14 8.65 24.95 24.85
CA ASP A 14 9.82 25.36 25.65
C ASP A 14 10.48 24.18 26.37
N ASP A 15 9.68 23.18 26.76
CA ASP A 15 10.11 21.96 27.47
C ASP A 15 10.51 20.80 26.54
N ASP A 16 10.42 20.98 25.21
CA ASP A 16 10.80 19.94 24.26
C ASP A 16 12.30 19.60 24.37
N SER A 17 12.59 18.34 24.62
CA SER A 17 13.96 17.82 24.57
C SER A 17 14.54 17.90 23.16
N LYS A 18 15.87 17.84 23.04
CA LYS A 18 16.55 17.82 21.72
C LYS A 18 16.01 16.72 20.79
N TYR A 19 15.65 15.55 21.33
CA TYR A 19 15.10 14.44 20.55
C TYR A 19 13.63 14.67 20.16
N ALA A 20 12.83 15.29 21.02
CA ALA A 20 11.48 15.69 20.68
C ALA A 20 11.48 16.72 19.54
N LYS A 21 12.39 17.70 19.59
CA LYS A 21 12.59 18.66 18.50
C LYS A 21 13.01 17.98 17.20
N LEU A 22 13.97 17.04 17.28
CA LEU A 22 14.42 16.26 16.11
C LEU A 22 13.26 15.48 15.46
N ILE A 23 12.46 14.77 16.26
CA ILE A 23 11.30 14.02 15.78
C ILE A 23 10.30 14.94 15.10
N LYS A 24 9.89 16.04 15.77
CA LYS A 24 8.93 17.00 15.22
C LYS A 24 9.41 17.61 13.91
N SER A 25 10.69 17.99 13.82
CA SER A 25 11.27 18.56 12.59
C SER A 25 11.30 17.56 11.44
N ILE A 26 11.65 16.31 11.68
CA ILE A 26 11.65 15.25 10.65
C ILE A 26 10.21 14.95 10.20
N GLU A 27 9.26 14.78 11.13
CA GLU A 27 7.87 14.46 10.85
C GLU A 27 7.12 15.60 10.15
N ALA A 28 7.40 16.85 10.45
CA ALA A 28 6.84 18.01 9.74
C ALA A 28 7.19 18.04 8.25
N ASN A 29 8.25 17.32 7.88
CA ASN A 29 8.73 17.18 6.51
C ASN A 29 8.33 15.84 5.86
N GLY A 30 7.35 15.12 6.43
CA GLY A 30 6.75 13.93 5.84
C GLY A 30 7.58 12.64 5.99
N ILE A 31 8.52 12.61 6.91
CA ILE A 31 9.33 11.43 7.23
C ILE A 31 8.96 10.94 8.64
N GLY A 32 8.51 9.71 8.78
CA GLY A 32 8.18 9.13 10.08
C GLY A 32 9.41 8.66 10.83
N VAL A 33 9.49 8.95 12.14
CA VAL A 33 10.57 8.48 13.02
C VAL A 33 10.09 7.26 13.79
N ASN A 34 10.71 6.10 13.56
CA ASN A 34 10.36 4.85 14.25
C ASN A 34 11.24 4.58 15.46
N LYS A 35 12.55 4.88 15.36
CA LYS A 35 13.48 4.59 16.45
C LYS A 35 14.64 5.57 16.45
N ILE A 36 15.08 5.95 17.65
CA ILE A 36 16.30 6.73 17.88
C ILE A 36 17.19 5.95 18.85
N ILE A 37 18.40 5.67 18.43
CA ILE A 37 19.43 5.03 19.24
C ILE A 37 20.61 5.98 19.32
N GLU A 38 21.19 6.13 20.50
CA GLU A 38 22.36 6.99 20.70
C GLU A 38 23.58 6.19 21.17
N THR A 39 24.71 6.46 20.56
CA THR A 39 26.03 6.05 21.04
C THR A 39 26.82 7.28 21.50
N PRO A 40 27.97 7.13 22.16
CA PRO A 40 28.82 8.28 22.51
C PRO A 40 29.18 9.18 21.31
N LYS A 41 29.27 8.61 20.10
CA LYS A 41 29.75 9.31 18.89
C LYS A 41 28.67 9.60 17.86
N ALA A 42 27.57 8.82 17.83
CA ALA A 42 26.59 8.89 16.75
C ALA A 42 25.16 8.69 17.23
N ILE A 43 24.20 9.14 16.42
CA ILE A 43 22.78 8.88 16.58
C ILE A 43 22.33 8.03 15.39
N GLY A 44 21.67 6.90 15.66
CA GLY A 44 21.00 6.06 14.68
C GLY A 44 19.53 6.43 14.58
N LEU A 45 19.05 6.75 13.39
CA LEU A 45 17.65 7.04 13.08
C LEU A 45 17.08 5.92 12.23
N GLU A 46 15.99 5.33 12.68
CA GLU A 46 15.17 4.44 11.89
C GLU A 46 13.93 5.19 11.43
N LEU A 47 13.80 5.38 10.11
CA LEU A 47 12.86 6.27 9.50
C LEU A 47 11.96 5.54 8.50
N THR A 48 10.68 5.89 8.45
CA THR A 48 9.77 5.49 7.37
C THR A 48 9.66 6.63 6.38
N GLN A 49 10.01 6.36 5.12
CA GLN A 49 10.07 7.36 4.07
C GLN A 49 9.56 6.81 2.73
N PHE A 50 8.57 7.48 2.14
CA PHE A 50 8.05 7.23 0.79
C PHE A 50 7.62 8.52 0.07
N THR A 51 7.62 9.64 0.79
CA THR A 51 7.14 10.94 0.28
C THR A 51 8.14 11.58 -0.68
N HIS A 52 9.43 11.37 -0.45
CA HIS A 52 10.51 12.00 -1.22
C HIS A 52 11.22 10.97 -2.09
N PRO A 53 10.99 10.98 -3.41
CA PRO A 53 11.68 10.05 -4.33
C PRO A 53 13.18 10.33 -4.44
N ASN A 54 13.59 11.59 -4.27
CA ASN A 54 15.01 11.98 -4.25
C ASN A 54 15.56 11.89 -2.81
N LEU A 55 16.53 11.01 -2.60
CA LEU A 55 17.15 10.81 -1.28
C LEU A 55 18.04 11.99 -0.83
N ASP A 56 18.50 12.86 -1.72
CA ASP A 56 19.24 14.08 -1.34
C ASP A 56 18.35 15.00 -0.50
N ILE A 57 17.06 15.05 -0.81
CA ILE A 57 16.07 15.81 -0.01
C ILE A 57 15.96 15.22 1.40
N VAL A 58 15.94 13.89 1.50
CA VAL A 58 15.89 13.21 2.81
C VAL A 58 17.13 13.54 3.64
N GLU A 59 18.32 13.57 3.02
CA GLU A 59 19.55 13.99 3.68
C GLU A 59 19.49 15.44 4.17
N GLU A 60 18.98 16.32 3.32
CA GLU A 60 18.82 17.74 3.66
C GLU A 60 17.84 17.93 4.83
N ILE A 61 16.73 17.21 4.83
CA ILE A 61 15.75 17.22 5.94
C ILE A 61 16.42 16.78 7.23
N ILE A 62 17.13 15.64 7.23
CA ILE A 62 17.77 15.11 8.42
C ILE A 62 18.83 16.10 8.95
N ARG A 63 19.64 16.67 8.05
CA ARG A 63 20.66 17.65 8.41
C ARG A 63 20.04 18.92 9.03
N SER A 64 19.01 19.48 8.40
CA SER A 64 18.32 20.67 8.88
C SER A 64 17.62 20.42 10.20
N ALA A 65 16.93 19.28 10.36
CA ALA A 65 16.29 18.88 11.59
C ALA A 65 17.29 18.67 12.75
N SER A 66 18.44 18.07 12.44
CA SER A 66 19.53 17.88 13.40
C SER A 66 20.08 19.22 13.90
N TYR A 67 20.26 20.17 12.99
CA TYR A 67 20.70 21.53 13.32
C TYR A 67 19.67 22.24 14.20
N GLU A 68 18.39 22.25 13.83
CA GLU A 68 17.31 22.87 14.62
C GLU A 68 17.17 22.25 16.02
N ALA A 69 17.39 20.95 16.15
CA ALA A 69 17.31 20.24 17.41
C ALA A 69 18.56 20.37 18.28
N GLY A 70 19.62 21.02 17.79
CA GLY A 70 20.90 21.15 18.51
C GLY A 70 21.65 19.81 18.64
N VAL A 71 21.49 18.91 17.65
CA VAL A 71 22.20 17.64 17.60
C VAL A 71 23.58 17.83 16.97
N SER A 72 24.62 17.64 17.75
CA SER A 72 26.03 17.78 17.29
C SER A 72 26.67 16.46 16.88
N LYS A 73 26.08 15.32 17.19
CA LYS A 73 26.62 14.00 16.85
C LYS A 73 26.35 13.63 15.40
N THR A 74 27.21 12.78 14.84
CA THR A 74 26.97 12.21 13.52
C THR A 74 25.66 11.44 13.48
N VAL A 75 24.81 11.74 12.50
CA VAL A 75 23.52 11.07 12.31
C VAL A 75 23.65 10.00 11.24
N LYS A 76 23.32 8.76 11.58
CA LYS A 76 23.22 7.63 10.64
C LYS A 76 21.74 7.25 10.49
N LYS A 77 21.31 6.99 9.27
CA LYS A 77 19.91 6.66 8.97
C LYS A 77 19.76 5.26 8.44
N ASN A 78 18.64 4.64 8.79
CA ASN A 78 18.10 3.46 8.14
C ASN A 78 16.69 3.79 7.63
N LEU A 79 16.46 3.68 6.32
CA LEU A 79 15.20 4.03 5.69
C LEU A 79 14.37 2.76 5.50
N ARG A 80 13.11 2.82 5.92
CA ARG A 80 12.09 1.78 5.67
C ARG A 80 11.06 2.31 4.69
N VAL A 81 10.50 1.42 3.91
CA VAL A 81 9.25 1.70 3.18
C VAL A 81 8.08 1.62 4.16
N ALA A 82 7.09 2.49 4.00
CA ALA A 82 5.89 2.50 4.84
C ALA A 82 5.25 1.10 4.91
N ASN A 83 4.79 0.73 6.09
CA ASN A 83 4.12 -0.54 6.40
C ASN A 83 4.96 -1.81 6.16
N LEU A 84 6.17 -1.69 5.65
CA LEU A 84 7.08 -2.80 5.46
C LEU A 84 8.12 -2.77 6.58
N GLN A 85 7.87 -3.49 7.66
CA GLN A 85 8.85 -3.67 8.72
C GLN A 85 10.01 -4.49 8.19
N GLY A 86 11.18 -3.89 8.18
CA GLY A 86 12.42 -4.52 7.76
C GLY A 86 13.33 -4.88 8.91
N VAL A 87 14.28 -5.75 8.63
CA VAL A 87 15.44 -5.97 9.51
C VAL A 87 16.17 -4.63 9.61
N SER A 88 16.32 -4.13 10.83
CA SER A 88 17.11 -2.94 11.11
C SER A 88 18.58 -3.26 10.85
N GLU A 89 19.13 -2.76 9.75
CA GLU A 89 20.56 -2.85 9.45
C GLU A 89 21.32 -1.70 10.13
N TYR A 90 21.25 -1.63 11.45
CA TYR A 90 22.26 -0.85 12.15
C TYR A 90 23.57 -1.61 12.12
N ASN A 91 24.65 -0.93 11.72
CA ASN A 91 26.00 -1.47 11.80
C ASN A 91 26.26 -2.00 13.21
N LYS A 92 27.08 -3.03 13.35
CA LYS A 92 27.53 -3.61 14.64
C LYS A 92 27.93 -2.57 15.71
N GLU A 93 28.27 -1.36 15.29
CA GLU A 93 28.57 -0.19 16.13
C GLU A 93 27.40 0.20 17.06
N PHE A 94 26.14 -0.07 16.65
CA PHE A 94 24.95 0.21 17.46
C PHE A 94 24.48 -0.99 18.30
N GLU A 95 25.04 -2.19 18.09
CA GLU A 95 24.59 -3.40 18.81
C GLU A 95 25.13 -3.47 20.25
N ASN A 96 26.36 -2.98 20.52
CA ASN A 96 27.06 -3.27 21.75
C ASN A 96 27.17 -2.12 22.78
N ASN A 97 26.88 -0.86 22.40
CA ASN A 97 27.01 0.31 23.32
C ASN A 97 25.99 1.41 22.99
N SER A 98 24.76 1.05 22.66
CA SER A 98 23.74 2.02 22.31
C SER A 98 22.67 2.15 23.37
N LEU A 99 22.26 3.38 23.62
CA LEU A 99 21.11 3.71 24.47
C LEU A 99 19.89 3.89 23.55
N LEU A 100 18.81 3.17 23.82
CA LEU A 100 17.52 3.40 23.18
C LEU A 100 16.91 4.69 23.74
N ILE A 101 16.78 5.70 22.90
CA ILE A 101 16.20 7.00 23.27
C ILE A 101 14.71 7.05 22.99
N TYR A 102 14.30 6.53 21.83
CA TYR A 102 12.91 6.57 21.40
C TYR A 102 12.60 5.34 20.56
N GLU A 103 11.42 4.78 20.76
CA GLU A 103 10.83 3.75 19.93
C GLU A 103 9.34 3.99 19.78
N ARG A 104 8.89 4.13 18.54
CA ARG A 104 7.49 4.28 18.22
C ARG A 104 6.75 2.98 18.54
N LYS A 105 5.79 3.07 19.44
CA LYS A 105 4.92 1.93 19.73
C LYS A 105 3.95 1.73 18.56
N SER A 106 3.85 0.49 18.10
CA SER A 106 2.79 0.09 17.19
C SER A 106 1.42 0.39 17.81
N LYS A 107 0.59 1.11 17.09
CA LYS A 107 -0.78 1.43 17.52
C LYS A 107 -1.75 0.79 16.56
N ARG A 108 -2.77 0.13 17.11
CA ARG A 108 -3.95 -0.22 16.32
C ARG A 108 -4.59 1.07 15.85
N SER A 109 -4.92 1.14 14.58
CA SER A 109 -5.67 2.26 14.03
C SER A 109 -6.73 1.76 13.07
N PHE A 110 -7.83 2.47 13.01
CA PHE A 110 -8.93 2.21 12.10
C PHE A 110 -9.15 3.47 11.25
N ASN A 111 -9.04 3.29 9.96
CA ASN A 111 -9.31 4.34 8.98
C ASN A 111 -10.52 3.91 8.16
N THR A 112 -11.44 4.83 7.93
CA THR A 112 -12.60 4.58 7.07
C THR A 112 -12.90 5.80 6.21
N LYS A 113 -13.31 5.56 4.99
CA LYS A 113 -13.70 6.60 4.04
C LYS A 113 -14.87 6.13 3.22
N THR A 114 -15.91 6.96 3.15
CA THR A 114 -17.09 6.70 2.34
C THR A 114 -17.18 7.73 1.21
N ASN A 115 -17.38 7.26 -0.01
CA ASN A 115 -17.48 8.08 -1.21
C ASN A 115 -18.68 7.65 -2.06
N PHE A 116 -19.12 8.55 -2.91
CA PHE A 116 -19.93 8.20 -4.08
C PHE A 116 -18.99 7.85 -5.24
N THR A 117 -19.24 6.74 -5.90
CA THR A 117 -18.46 6.26 -7.05
C THR A 117 -19.42 6.00 -8.20
N PHE A 118 -19.09 6.53 -9.38
CA PHE A 118 -19.82 6.23 -10.59
C PHE A 118 -19.04 5.15 -11.38
N ARG A 119 -19.73 4.04 -11.70
CA ARG A 119 -19.16 2.92 -12.47
C ARG A 119 -19.84 2.84 -13.85
N PRO A 120 -19.20 3.37 -14.90
CA PRO A 120 -19.71 3.26 -16.26
C PRO A 120 -19.45 1.88 -16.85
N TYR A 121 -20.34 1.44 -17.73
CA TYR A 121 -20.19 0.31 -18.62
C TYR A 121 -20.60 0.73 -20.03
N LEU A 122 -19.62 0.80 -20.93
CA LEU A 122 -19.82 1.32 -22.28
C LEU A 122 -19.94 0.20 -23.31
N ALA A 123 -20.62 0.48 -24.41
CA ALA A 123 -20.74 -0.41 -25.57
C ALA A 123 -21.43 -1.74 -25.26
N SER A 124 -22.44 -1.74 -24.40
CA SER A 124 -23.35 -2.88 -24.33
C SER A 124 -24.14 -3.01 -25.65
N ARG A 125 -24.59 -4.21 -25.96
CA ARG A 125 -25.41 -4.41 -27.19
C ARG A 125 -26.80 -3.80 -27.08
N GLU A 126 -27.31 -3.72 -25.85
CA GLU A 126 -28.65 -3.26 -25.51
C GLU A 126 -28.72 -1.74 -25.53
N ASP A 127 -27.74 -1.10 -24.89
CA ASP A 127 -27.62 0.33 -24.78
C ASP A 127 -26.15 0.76 -24.91
N PHE A 128 -25.91 1.90 -25.51
CA PHE A 128 -24.57 2.43 -25.61
C PHE A 128 -23.95 2.72 -24.24
N PHE A 129 -24.78 3.12 -23.29
CA PHE A 129 -24.31 3.52 -21.96
C PHE A 129 -25.14 2.86 -20.85
N LYS A 130 -24.45 2.14 -19.99
CA LYS A 130 -24.96 1.63 -18.72
C LYS A 130 -24.05 2.06 -17.57
N GLY A 131 -24.57 2.08 -16.36
CA GLY A 131 -23.77 2.48 -15.21
C GLY A 131 -24.47 2.30 -13.89
N ALA A 132 -23.69 2.43 -12.81
CA ALA A 132 -24.20 2.45 -11.46
C ALA A 132 -23.63 3.64 -10.68
N LEU A 133 -24.45 4.23 -9.83
CA LEU A 133 -24.06 5.14 -8.78
C LEU A 133 -23.98 4.36 -7.47
N LEU A 134 -22.78 4.23 -6.94
CA LEU A 134 -22.48 3.43 -5.77
C LEU A 134 -22.14 4.30 -4.56
N LEU A 135 -22.62 3.92 -3.40
CA LEU A 135 -22.06 4.32 -2.12
C LEU A 135 -21.00 3.30 -1.75
N GLU A 136 -19.76 3.73 -1.62
CA GLU A 136 -18.59 2.87 -1.40
C GLU A 136 -17.89 3.24 -0.11
N ASN A 137 -17.75 2.28 0.80
CA ASN A 137 -17.00 2.42 2.03
C ASN A 137 -15.71 1.61 1.98
N ASN A 138 -14.59 2.30 2.09
CA ASN A 138 -13.26 1.71 2.22
C ASN A 138 -12.79 1.84 3.67
N SER A 139 -12.49 0.72 4.29
CA SER A 139 -12.01 0.69 5.68
C SER A 139 -10.74 -0.14 5.79
N GLU A 140 -9.83 0.32 6.63
CA GLU A 140 -8.58 -0.37 6.95
C GLU A 140 -8.37 -0.40 8.46
N LEU A 141 -8.19 -1.58 8.99
CA LEU A 141 -7.80 -1.82 10.38
C LEU A 141 -6.32 -2.23 10.42
N ILE A 142 -5.47 -1.38 10.95
CA ILE A 142 -4.08 -1.69 11.23
C ILE A 142 -4.03 -2.41 12.57
N ILE A 143 -3.82 -3.73 12.54
CA ILE A 143 -3.78 -4.59 13.73
C ILE A 143 -2.39 -4.51 14.39
N LYS A 144 -1.36 -4.53 13.54
CA LYS A 144 0.06 -4.31 13.85
C LYS A 144 0.72 -3.64 12.66
N ASP A 145 1.95 -3.15 12.82
CA ASP A 145 2.69 -2.45 11.75
C ASP A 145 2.87 -3.27 10.46
N ASN A 146 2.69 -4.57 10.51
CA ASN A 146 2.83 -5.48 9.38
C ASN A 146 1.60 -6.37 9.15
N PHE A 147 0.48 -6.13 9.86
CA PHE A 147 -0.72 -6.94 9.74
C PHE A 147 -1.96 -6.04 9.66
N PHE A 148 -2.67 -6.15 8.54
CA PHE A 148 -3.79 -5.29 8.16
C PHE A 148 -5.02 -6.12 7.85
N PHE A 149 -6.18 -5.50 8.05
CA PHE A 149 -7.45 -5.99 7.53
C PHE A 149 -8.11 -4.86 6.76
N SER A 150 -8.37 -5.10 5.48
CA SER A 150 -8.96 -4.11 4.57
C SER A 150 -10.33 -4.57 4.10
N THR A 151 -11.29 -3.66 4.05
CA THR A 151 -12.62 -3.90 3.48
C THR A 151 -12.99 -2.82 2.48
N ASN A 152 -13.74 -3.25 1.44
CA ASN A 152 -14.43 -2.38 0.52
C ASN A 152 -15.88 -2.88 0.41
N LEU A 153 -16.81 -2.13 0.99
CA LEU A 153 -18.24 -2.41 0.96
C LEU A 153 -18.92 -1.46 -0.01
N LYS A 154 -19.84 -1.97 -0.82
CA LYS A 154 -20.55 -1.21 -1.83
C LYS A 154 -22.04 -1.40 -1.72
N TYR A 155 -22.78 -0.33 -2.04
CA TYR A 155 -24.23 -0.35 -2.15
C TYR A 155 -24.63 0.43 -3.42
N SER A 156 -25.40 -0.19 -4.31
CA SER A 156 -25.95 0.50 -5.47
C SER A 156 -27.10 1.41 -5.05
N ILE A 157 -26.95 2.71 -5.30
CA ILE A 157 -28.00 3.69 -5.08
C ILE A 157 -28.95 3.68 -6.28
N ALA A 158 -28.37 3.56 -7.47
CA ALA A 158 -29.10 3.46 -8.73
C ALA A 158 -28.19 2.81 -9.77
N ASP A 159 -28.74 1.91 -10.55
CA ASP A 159 -28.08 1.30 -11.72
C ASP A 159 -29.12 0.96 -12.81
N ASN A 160 -28.60 0.60 -13.99
CA ASN A 160 -29.41 0.14 -15.11
C ASN A 160 -28.82 -1.11 -15.74
N PHE A 161 -28.37 -2.06 -14.91
CA PHE A 161 -27.72 -3.29 -15.35
C PHE A 161 -28.68 -4.49 -15.47
N GLU A 162 -29.92 -4.40 -14.99
CA GLU A 162 -30.86 -5.53 -14.93
C GLU A 162 -31.11 -6.21 -16.27
N ASP A 163 -31.14 -5.47 -17.38
CA ASP A 163 -31.41 -5.95 -18.73
C ASP A 163 -30.16 -6.23 -19.56
N LEU A 164 -28.97 -6.31 -18.93
CA LEU A 164 -27.77 -6.73 -19.63
C LEU A 164 -27.94 -8.16 -20.18
N THR A 165 -27.79 -8.33 -21.50
CA THR A 165 -27.87 -9.64 -22.13
C THR A 165 -26.63 -10.46 -21.76
N LEU A 166 -26.87 -11.61 -21.12
CA LEU A 166 -25.81 -12.54 -20.76
C LEU A 166 -25.32 -13.29 -22.02
N PRO A 167 -24.01 -13.64 -22.09
CA PRO A 167 -23.53 -14.49 -23.17
C PRO A 167 -24.21 -15.86 -23.10
N PRO A 168 -24.40 -16.55 -24.24
CA PRO A 168 -24.93 -17.91 -24.24
C PRO A 168 -24.07 -18.83 -23.38
N VAL A 169 -24.71 -19.67 -22.58
CA VAL A 169 -24.05 -20.65 -21.74
C VAL A 169 -23.17 -21.57 -22.60
N ASN A 170 -21.94 -21.79 -22.21
CA ASN A 170 -20.97 -22.72 -22.88
C ASN A 170 -20.53 -22.34 -24.30
N THR A 171 -20.61 -21.10 -24.72
CA THR A 171 -20.21 -20.69 -26.08
C THR A 171 -18.70 -20.53 -26.23
N TYR A 172 -17.97 -20.28 -25.13
CA TYR A 172 -16.52 -20.10 -25.12
C TYR A 172 -15.87 -20.84 -23.95
N PRO A 173 -14.58 -21.20 -24.05
CA PRO A 173 -13.83 -21.66 -22.88
C PRO A 173 -13.98 -20.65 -21.74
N ALA A 174 -14.16 -21.14 -20.51
CA ALA A 174 -14.32 -20.27 -19.35
C ALA A 174 -13.09 -19.37 -19.19
N GLN A 175 -13.26 -18.11 -19.49
CA GLN A 175 -12.27 -17.09 -19.19
C GLN A 175 -12.52 -16.55 -17.79
N VAL A 176 -11.48 -16.08 -17.12
CA VAL A 176 -11.51 -15.62 -15.71
C VAL A 176 -12.63 -14.57 -15.47
N ARG A 177 -12.93 -13.74 -16.46
CA ARG A 177 -13.93 -12.65 -16.35
C ARG A 177 -15.00 -12.69 -17.44
N SER A 178 -15.29 -13.83 -18.02
CA SER A 178 -16.28 -13.96 -19.08
C SER A 178 -17.72 -13.64 -18.63
N ASP A 179 -18.00 -13.79 -17.35
CA ASP A 179 -19.30 -13.60 -16.69
C ASP A 179 -19.41 -12.30 -15.90
N VAL A 180 -18.63 -11.27 -16.23
CA VAL A 180 -18.69 -9.95 -15.57
C VAL A 180 -20.11 -9.35 -15.57
N LYS A 181 -20.91 -9.64 -16.60
CA LYS A 181 -22.28 -9.14 -16.70
C LYS A 181 -23.20 -9.76 -15.64
N ASP A 182 -22.98 -11.01 -15.23
CA ASP A 182 -23.73 -11.65 -14.15
C ASP A 182 -23.53 -10.90 -12.84
N TYR A 183 -22.29 -10.51 -12.52
CA TYR A 183 -21.98 -9.68 -11.36
C TYR A 183 -22.58 -8.30 -11.43
N LEU A 184 -22.56 -7.64 -12.61
CA LEU A 184 -23.13 -6.32 -12.78
C LEU A 184 -24.64 -6.32 -12.55
N ARG A 185 -25.37 -7.34 -13.03
CA ARG A 185 -26.81 -7.48 -12.82
C ARG A 185 -27.22 -7.60 -11.36
N SER A 186 -26.34 -8.12 -10.52
CA SER A 186 -26.58 -8.26 -9.07
C SER A 186 -26.32 -6.99 -8.26
N PHE A 187 -25.96 -5.88 -8.89
CA PHE A 187 -25.67 -4.63 -8.15
C PHE A 187 -26.90 -4.11 -7.41
N GLY A 188 -28.10 -4.27 -7.97
CA GLY A 188 -29.36 -3.87 -7.35
C GLY A 188 -29.76 -4.68 -6.12
N ASP A 189 -29.12 -5.83 -5.84
CA ASP A 189 -29.51 -6.76 -4.78
C ASP A 189 -29.11 -6.32 -3.35
N GLY A 190 -28.57 -5.12 -3.19
CA GLY A 190 -28.23 -4.53 -1.90
C GLY A 190 -26.75 -4.33 -1.67
N ILE A 191 -26.29 -4.61 -0.43
CA ILE A 191 -24.88 -4.45 -0.08
C ILE A 191 -24.07 -5.64 -0.59
N PHE A 192 -22.97 -5.36 -1.26
CA PHE A 192 -22.00 -6.36 -1.70
C PHE A 192 -20.57 -6.00 -1.26
N ILE A 193 -19.72 -7.01 -1.22
CA ILE A 193 -18.35 -6.91 -0.71
C ILE A 193 -17.39 -6.87 -1.89
N GLY A 194 -16.76 -5.71 -2.13
CA GLY A 194 -15.72 -5.56 -3.14
C GLY A 194 -14.39 -6.16 -2.67
N ARG A 195 -14.10 -6.09 -1.36
CA ARG A 195 -12.91 -6.66 -0.70
C ARG A 195 -13.18 -6.92 0.78
N ALA A 196 -12.60 -7.99 1.31
CA ALA A 196 -12.48 -8.23 2.75
C ALA A 196 -11.25 -9.15 2.96
N GLN A 197 -10.09 -8.55 3.20
CA GLN A 197 -8.79 -9.18 3.03
C GLN A 197 -7.88 -8.90 4.21
N PHE A 198 -7.18 -9.93 4.67
CA PHE A 198 -6.05 -9.82 5.58
C PHE A 198 -4.75 -9.81 4.79
N ASP A 199 -3.84 -8.91 5.15
CA ASP A 199 -2.52 -8.77 4.57
C ASP A 199 -1.45 -8.82 5.66
N TYR A 200 -0.45 -9.68 5.46
CA TYR A 200 0.70 -9.80 6.33
C TYR A 200 1.98 -9.52 5.55
N HIS A 201 2.71 -8.48 5.96
CA HIS A 201 3.93 -8.04 5.29
C HIS A 201 5.16 -8.45 6.09
N ILE A 202 6.21 -8.91 5.39
CA ILE A 202 7.51 -9.26 5.97
C ILE A 202 8.62 -8.65 5.11
N THR A 203 9.66 -8.17 5.78
CA THR A 203 10.91 -7.79 5.10
C THR A 203 12.05 -8.64 5.68
N PRO A 204 12.26 -9.86 5.17
CA PRO A 204 13.22 -10.81 5.75
C PRO A 204 14.66 -10.37 5.58
N LYS A 205 14.92 -9.53 4.58
CA LYS A 205 16.23 -8.98 4.26
C LYS A 205 16.03 -7.60 3.63
N LYS A 206 17.05 -6.73 3.72
CA LYS A 206 17.06 -5.42 3.09
C LYS A 206 16.64 -5.51 1.62
N ASN A 207 15.73 -4.60 1.20
CA ASN A 207 15.18 -4.50 -0.15
C ASN A 207 14.32 -5.71 -0.61
N HIS A 208 14.11 -6.71 0.22
CA HIS A 208 13.27 -7.87 -0.09
C HIS A 208 12.00 -7.84 0.74
N HIS A 209 10.87 -7.72 0.09
CA HIS A 209 9.56 -7.57 0.71
C HIS A 209 8.66 -8.71 0.28
N LEU A 210 7.96 -9.29 1.23
CA LEU A 210 6.99 -10.36 1.02
C LEU A 210 5.65 -9.92 1.57
N MET A 211 4.57 -10.30 0.89
CA MET A 211 3.21 -10.15 1.38
C MET A 211 2.46 -11.46 1.21
N VAL A 212 1.68 -11.81 2.21
CA VAL A 212 0.69 -12.90 2.13
C VAL A 212 -0.66 -12.29 2.36
N SER A 213 -1.59 -12.57 1.46
CA SER A 213 -2.96 -12.08 1.49
C SER A 213 -3.95 -13.24 1.59
N ALA A 214 -5.04 -13.06 2.32
CA ALA A 214 -6.10 -14.07 2.40
C ALA A 214 -7.47 -13.43 2.63
N GLY A 215 -8.50 -13.94 1.96
CA GLY A 215 -9.88 -13.50 2.10
C GLY A 215 -10.57 -13.22 0.78
N ILE A 216 -11.48 -12.25 0.78
CA ILE A 216 -12.14 -11.73 -0.42
C ILE A 216 -11.19 -10.71 -1.04
N LEU A 217 -10.53 -11.09 -2.14
CA LEU A 217 -9.50 -10.30 -2.78
C LEU A 217 -10.10 -9.23 -3.69
N GLU A 218 -11.16 -9.57 -4.39
CA GLU A 218 -11.92 -8.68 -5.27
C GLU A 218 -13.40 -9.09 -5.40
N GLU A 219 -14.16 -8.38 -6.21
CA GLU A 219 -15.60 -8.65 -6.42
C GLU A 219 -15.87 -10.09 -6.88
N MET A 220 -15.02 -10.63 -7.77
CA MET A 220 -15.23 -11.92 -8.42
C MET A 220 -14.47 -13.07 -7.76
N PHE A 221 -13.44 -12.81 -6.96
CA PHE A 221 -12.56 -13.84 -6.43
C PHE A 221 -12.23 -13.68 -4.94
N SER A 222 -12.21 -14.82 -4.26
CA SER A 222 -11.66 -15.00 -2.92
C SER A 222 -10.53 -16.03 -2.96
N GLY A 223 -9.60 -15.97 -2.02
CA GLY A 223 -8.49 -16.90 -2.00
C GLY A 223 -7.33 -16.49 -1.13
N VAL A 224 -6.17 -17.02 -1.49
CA VAL A 224 -4.89 -16.70 -0.85
C VAL A 224 -3.89 -16.25 -1.91
N GLY A 225 -3.04 -15.31 -1.54
CA GLY A 225 -2.02 -14.75 -2.42
C GLY A 225 -0.67 -14.65 -1.74
N PHE A 226 0.35 -14.73 -2.55
CA PHE A 226 1.72 -14.47 -2.14
C PHE A 226 2.34 -13.51 -3.14
N GLU A 227 2.98 -12.46 -2.62
CA GLU A 227 3.67 -11.45 -3.41
C GLU A 227 5.10 -11.28 -2.90
N TYR A 228 6.01 -11.10 -3.82
CA TYR A 228 7.40 -10.75 -3.57
C TYR A 228 7.76 -9.50 -4.33
N LEU A 229 8.46 -8.57 -3.66
CA LEU A 229 8.99 -7.36 -4.26
C LEU A 229 10.45 -7.17 -3.85
N TYR A 230 11.33 -7.05 -4.84
CA TYR A 230 12.65 -6.48 -4.67
C TYR A 230 12.60 -4.99 -5.00
N PHE A 231 12.80 -4.15 -3.99
CA PHE A 231 12.77 -2.70 -4.13
C PHE A 231 13.87 -2.04 -3.31
N LYS A 232 14.72 -1.27 -3.97
CA LYS A 232 15.76 -0.46 -3.36
C LYS A 232 15.42 1.02 -3.52
N GLN A 233 15.38 1.78 -2.42
CA GLN A 233 14.90 3.17 -2.42
C GLN A 233 15.68 4.13 -3.32
N ASP A 234 16.97 3.87 -3.55
CA ASP A 234 17.85 4.65 -4.42
C ASP A 234 17.90 4.12 -5.86
N SER A 235 17.03 3.19 -6.22
CA SER A 235 16.95 2.60 -7.56
C SER A 235 15.77 3.13 -8.35
N ASN A 236 15.97 3.30 -9.64
CA ASN A 236 14.90 3.65 -10.57
C ASN A 236 14.05 2.46 -11.00
N TYR A 237 14.38 1.25 -10.56
CA TYR A 237 13.65 0.04 -10.92
C TYR A 237 13.40 -0.87 -9.71
N ALA A 238 12.34 -1.67 -9.83
CA ALA A 238 12.01 -2.74 -8.92
C ALA A 238 11.50 -3.97 -9.69
N PHE A 239 11.56 -5.14 -9.06
CA PHE A 239 11.08 -6.39 -9.61
C PHE A 239 10.13 -7.04 -8.62
N GLY A 240 9.05 -7.62 -9.12
CA GLY A 240 8.12 -8.34 -8.30
C GLY A 240 7.59 -9.59 -9.00
N PHE A 241 7.06 -10.49 -8.23
CA PHE A 241 6.18 -11.52 -8.74
C PHE A 241 5.05 -11.77 -7.75
N GLU A 242 3.94 -12.25 -8.26
CA GLU A 242 2.77 -12.56 -7.48
C GLU A 242 2.15 -13.89 -7.96
N ILE A 243 1.57 -14.61 -7.03
CA ILE A 243 0.82 -15.84 -7.31
C ILE A 243 -0.38 -15.89 -6.38
N PHE A 244 -1.55 -16.23 -6.93
CA PHE A 244 -2.80 -16.31 -6.22
C PHE A 244 -3.49 -17.64 -6.51
N ASP A 245 -3.93 -18.35 -5.48
CA ASP A 245 -4.86 -19.47 -5.58
C ASP A 245 -6.25 -18.93 -5.24
N VAL A 246 -7.13 -18.89 -6.24
CA VAL A 246 -8.39 -18.19 -6.15
C VAL A 246 -9.57 -19.10 -6.45
N THR A 247 -10.66 -18.85 -5.74
CA THR A 247 -11.97 -19.45 -5.96
C THR A 247 -12.95 -18.35 -6.37
N LYS A 248 -13.72 -18.61 -7.41
CA LYS A 248 -14.73 -17.69 -7.91
C LYS A 248 -15.86 -17.52 -6.89
N ARG A 249 -16.26 -16.29 -6.67
CA ARG A 249 -17.38 -15.94 -5.78
C ARG A 249 -18.70 -16.06 -6.54
N ASP A 250 -19.79 -16.21 -5.78
CA ASP A 250 -21.13 -16.10 -6.36
C ASP A 250 -21.42 -14.70 -6.91
N TYR A 251 -22.44 -14.59 -7.72
CA TYR A 251 -22.82 -13.33 -8.38
C TYR A 251 -23.39 -12.28 -7.43
N GLU A 252 -23.87 -12.69 -6.24
CA GLU A 252 -24.32 -11.74 -5.22
C GLU A 252 -23.17 -11.01 -4.52
N MET A 253 -21.93 -11.45 -4.74
CA MET A 253 -20.71 -10.86 -4.21
C MET A 253 -20.71 -10.72 -2.67
N ARG A 254 -21.32 -11.71 -1.97
CA ARG A 254 -21.32 -11.79 -0.51
C ARG A 254 -20.26 -12.80 -0.04
N PHE A 255 -20.65 -13.90 0.60
CA PHE A 255 -19.72 -14.92 1.11
C PHE A 255 -19.73 -16.23 0.33
N GLY A 256 -20.68 -16.39 -0.59
CA GLY A 256 -20.81 -17.60 -1.40
C GLY A 256 -19.71 -17.72 -2.45
N THR A 257 -19.47 -18.96 -2.89
CA THR A 257 -18.47 -19.30 -3.92
C THR A 257 -19.07 -20.25 -4.96
N LEU A 258 -18.53 -20.20 -6.16
CA LEU A 258 -18.79 -21.12 -7.26
C LEU A 258 -17.67 -22.20 -7.31
N ASP A 259 -17.88 -23.25 -8.08
CA ASP A 259 -16.92 -24.37 -8.20
C ASP A 259 -15.64 -24.04 -9.01
N TYR A 260 -15.57 -22.87 -9.63
CA TYR A 260 -14.43 -22.48 -10.44
C TYR A 260 -13.25 -22.05 -9.54
N LYS A 261 -12.10 -22.69 -9.78
CA LYS A 261 -10.82 -22.38 -9.12
C LYS A 261 -9.75 -22.16 -10.15
N ASN A 262 -8.82 -21.29 -9.85
CA ASN A 262 -7.69 -21.02 -10.71
C ASN A 262 -6.46 -20.59 -9.88
N VAL A 263 -5.28 -20.89 -10.43
CA VAL A 263 -4.03 -20.33 -9.93
C VAL A 263 -3.55 -19.34 -10.98
N THR A 264 -3.40 -18.09 -10.58
CA THR A 264 -2.96 -16.99 -11.44
C THR A 264 -1.70 -16.36 -10.88
N GLY A 265 -0.90 -15.74 -11.73
CA GLY A 265 0.29 -15.08 -11.27
C GLY A 265 0.95 -14.24 -12.34
N SER A 266 1.78 -13.31 -11.91
CA SER A 266 2.53 -12.45 -12.81
C SER A 266 3.94 -12.14 -12.31
N ALA A 267 4.84 -11.92 -13.26
CA ALA A 267 6.13 -11.28 -13.02
C ALA A 267 6.04 -9.80 -13.43
N ASN A 268 6.53 -8.93 -12.57
CA ASN A 268 6.36 -7.50 -12.71
C ASN A 268 7.73 -6.81 -12.73
N PHE A 269 7.91 -5.90 -13.68
CA PHE A 269 9.02 -4.98 -13.73
C PHE A 269 8.49 -3.55 -13.59
N TYR A 270 9.10 -2.77 -12.69
CA TYR A 270 8.73 -1.40 -12.42
C TYR A 270 9.92 -0.51 -12.73
N TYR A 271 9.68 0.59 -13.41
CA TYR A 271 10.66 1.63 -13.69
C TYR A 271 10.08 3.00 -13.38
N ARG A 272 10.87 3.85 -12.72
CA ARG A 272 10.51 5.24 -12.46
C ARG A 272 11.61 6.18 -12.93
N ASN A 273 11.20 7.30 -13.48
CA ASN A 273 12.08 8.39 -13.85
C ASN A 273 11.54 9.70 -13.27
N TYR A 274 12.40 10.43 -12.58
CA TYR A 274 12.08 11.75 -12.03
C TYR A 274 13.05 12.82 -12.50
N ASP A 275 14.01 12.49 -13.39
CA ASP A 275 15.09 13.42 -13.75
C ASP A 275 14.65 14.47 -14.78
N ILE A 276 13.94 14.07 -15.83
CA ILE A 276 13.55 14.96 -16.93
C ILE A 276 12.03 15.12 -16.99
N ILE A 277 11.33 14.03 -17.15
CA ILE A 277 9.87 13.97 -17.15
C ILE A 277 9.49 12.91 -16.11
N PRO A 278 8.76 13.29 -15.04
CA PRO A 278 8.35 12.31 -14.03
C PRO A 278 7.36 11.33 -14.64
N PHE A 279 7.72 10.04 -14.65
CA PHE A 279 6.80 8.97 -15.01
C PHE A 279 7.15 7.67 -14.29
N ASP A 280 6.14 6.88 -14.04
CA ASP A 280 6.24 5.51 -13.56
C ASP A 280 5.72 4.56 -14.65
N ALA A 281 6.44 3.48 -14.91
CA ALA A 281 6.05 2.42 -15.84
C ALA A 281 6.02 1.06 -15.14
N LYS A 282 5.00 0.27 -15.43
CA LYS A 282 4.91 -1.15 -15.02
C LYS A 282 4.74 -2.01 -16.26
N VAL A 283 5.56 -3.05 -16.38
CA VAL A 283 5.38 -4.12 -17.38
C VAL A 283 5.13 -5.41 -16.61
N SER A 284 4.06 -6.10 -16.97
CA SER A 284 3.66 -7.37 -16.34
C SER A 284 3.56 -8.46 -17.39
N TYR A 285 4.01 -9.66 -17.04
CA TYR A 285 3.82 -10.87 -17.81
C TYR A 285 3.28 -11.97 -16.90
N GLY A 286 2.17 -12.58 -17.26
CA GLY A 286 1.55 -13.62 -16.45
C GLY A 286 0.27 -14.16 -17.07
N GLU A 287 -0.29 -15.17 -16.41
CA GLU A 287 -1.59 -15.77 -16.75
C GLU A 287 -2.65 -15.26 -15.77
N TYR A 288 -3.84 -14.98 -16.33
CA TYR A 288 -5.05 -14.62 -15.60
C TYR A 288 -6.05 -15.76 -15.64
#